data_8d0f661aca3a74c81a6fbe298f722a1e
#
_entry.id   8d0f661aca3a74c81a6fbe298f722a1e
#
_cell.length_a   1.000
_cell.length_b   1.000
_cell.length_c   1.000
_cell.angle_alpha   90.00
_cell.angle_beta   90.00
_cell.angle_gamma   90.00
#
_symmetry.space_group_name_H-M   'P 1'
#
loop_
_entity.id
_entity.type
_entity.pdbx_description
1 polymer ?
#
loop_
_entity_poly.entity_id
_entity_poly.type
_entity_poly.pdbx_seq_one_letter_code
_entity_poly.pdbx_strand_id
1 'polypeptide(L)'
;MTTEYTGEAPGTRDLGGGLTLTKVSVGPMDNNAYLLTAGPEQLLIDAANDAPELLKLIGDGGLATVVTTHRHRDHWFALAEVVEATGAASLAHEADAGELPVVTRTLRDGDTVTVGGHTLEVIHVVGHTPGSIVLAYREPDGGRAHLFTGDSLFPGGVGNTRGVKEHFDSLINDVERKLFDRFPDDTWFYPGHGKDSTLGAERPHLAEWRDRGW
;
A
#
# COMPACT_ATOMS: atom_id res chain seq x y z
N MET A 1 19.21 -15.88 13.89
CA MET A 1 19.62 -15.32 12.62
C MET A 1 18.37 -14.73 12.02
N THR A 2 18.25 -13.40 12.01
CA THR A 2 17.18 -12.72 11.28
C THR A 2 17.47 -12.93 9.79
N THR A 3 16.63 -13.68 9.08
CA THR A 3 16.68 -13.74 7.62
C THR A 3 16.49 -12.34 7.08
N GLU A 4 17.39 -11.91 6.20
CA GLU A 4 17.30 -10.62 5.53
C GLU A 4 15.97 -10.55 4.76
N TYR A 5 15.25 -9.43 4.88
CA TYR A 5 14.00 -9.22 4.16
C TYR A 5 14.25 -9.12 2.66
N THR A 6 13.64 -10.00 1.89
CA THR A 6 13.92 -10.14 0.44
C THR A 6 12.94 -9.36 -0.46
N GLY A 7 11.88 -8.76 0.11
CA GLY A 7 10.80 -8.12 -0.65
C GLY A 7 9.77 -9.09 -1.20
N GLU A 8 9.89 -10.39 -0.91
CA GLU A 8 8.94 -11.41 -1.34
C GLU A 8 7.92 -11.74 -0.22
N ALA A 9 6.77 -12.29 -0.57
CA ALA A 9 5.80 -12.83 0.37
C ALA A 9 6.03 -14.35 0.56
N PRO A 10 5.78 -14.92 1.77
CA PRO A 10 5.55 -14.18 3.01
C PRO A 10 6.86 -13.58 3.56
N GLY A 11 6.76 -12.44 4.20
CA GLY A 11 7.93 -11.76 4.77
C GLY A 11 7.56 -10.85 5.94
N THR A 12 8.46 -10.74 6.91
CA THR A 12 8.30 -9.85 8.06
C THR A 12 9.50 -8.93 8.19
N ARG A 13 9.26 -7.65 8.48
CA ARG A 13 10.27 -6.61 8.59
C ARG A 13 9.99 -5.70 9.77
N ASP A 14 11.03 -5.34 10.52
CA ASP A 14 10.99 -4.28 11.51
C ASP A 14 11.13 -2.91 10.77
N LEU A 15 10.17 -2.00 11.02
CA LEU A 15 10.15 -0.64 10.47
C LEU A 15 10.59 0.40 11.52
N GLY A 16 11.23 -0.04 12.59
CA GLY A 16 11.67 0.84 13.66
C GLY A 16 10.57 1.26 14.64
N GLY A 17 10.98 1.74 15.82
CA GLY A 17 10.05 2.24 16.86
C GLY A 17 9.05 1.22 17.40
N GLY A 18 9.25 -0.08 17.16
CA GLY A 18 8.31 -1.14 17.55
C GLY A 18 7.19 -1.38 16.54
N LEU A 19 7.27 -0.81 15.33
CA LEU A 19 6.36 -1.10 14.22
C LEU A 19 6.91 -2.24 13.37
N THR A 20 6.13 -3.29 13.21
CA THR A 20 6.46 -4.45 12.36
C THR A 20 5.53 -4.52 11.17
N LEU A 21 6.10 -4.76 10.00
CA LEU A 21 5.39 -5.09 8.76
C LEU A 21 5.40 -6.60 8.55
N THR A 22 4.23 -7.19 8.30
CA THR A 22 4.12 -8.56 7.77
C THR A 22 3.42 -8.51 6.41
N LYS A 23 4.09 -8.99 5.38
CA LYS A 23 3.60 -9.13 4.01
C LYS A 23 3.12 -10.55 3.77
N VAL A 24 1.94 -10.70 3.21
CA VAL A 24 1.42 -11.97 2.68
C VAL A 24 0.92 -11.78 1.25
N SER A 25 1.01 -12.84 0.46
CA SER A 25 0.37 -12.90 -0.86
C SER A 25 -0.90 -13.72 -0.76
N VAL A 26 -2.02 -13.18 -1.24
CA VAL A 26 -3.33 -13.80 -1.18
C VAL A 26 -4.01 -13.80 -2.55
N GLY A 27 -4.78 -14.86 -2.82
CA GLY A 27 -5.52 -15.00 -4.07
C GLY A 27 -4.66 -15.35 -5.30
N PRO A 28 -5.30 -15.53 -6.45
CA PRO A 28 -4.66 -16.11 -7.64
C PRO A 28 -3.80 -15.14 -8.45
N MET A 29 -3.83 -13.83 -8.14
CA MET A 29 -3.10 -12.79 -8.87
C MET A 29 -1.88 -12.27 -8.09
N ASP A 30 -1.42 -13.01 -7.08
CA ASP A 30 -0.30 -12.60 -6.22
C ASP A 30 -0.52 -11.23 -5.55
N ASN A 31 -1.76 -10.99 -5.10
CA ASN A 31 -2.14 -9.77 -4.41
C ASN A 31 -1.44 -9.69 -3.06
N ASN A 32 -0.81 -8.58 -2.78
CA ASN A 32 -0.18 -8.33 -1.50
C ASN A 32 -1.18 -7.73 -0.49
N ALA A 33 -1.16 -8.27 0.70
CA ALA A 33 -1.76 -7.65 1.88
C ALA A 33 -0.66 -7.39 2.91
N TYR A 34 -0.70 -6.21 3.54
CA TYR A 34 0.34 -5.76 4.47
C TYR A 34 -0.27 -5.49 5.84
N LEU A 35 0.13 -6.28 6.83
CA LEU A 35 -0.26 -6.08 8.21
C LEU A 35 0.83 -5.31 8.95
N LEU A 36 0.50 -4.11 9.41
CA LEU A 36 1.32 -3.31 10.32
C LEU A 36 0.89 -3.58 11.75
N THR A 37 1.84 -3.93 12.62
CA THR A 37 1.59 -4.26 14.02
C THR A 37 2.46 -3.40 14.93
N ALA A 38 1.84 -2.69 15.88
CA ALA A 38 2.50 -1.89 16.89
C ALA A 38 1.87 -2.16 18.27
N GLY A 39 2.55 -2.98 19.08
CA GLY A 39 1.99 -3.46 20.35
C GLY A 39 0.68 -4.22 20.12
N PRO A 40 -0.43 -3.83 20.78
CA PRO A 40 -1.72 -4.50 20.63
C PRO A 40 -2.53 -3.98 19.43
N GLU A 41 -2.07 -2.99 18.71
CA GLU A 41 -2.81 -2.35 17.63
C GLU A 41 -2.31 -2.80 16.26
N GLN A 42 -3.23 -3.04 15.34
CA GLN A 42 -2.93 -3.49 13.98
C GLN A 42 -3.66 -2.63 12.95
N LEU A 43 -3.00 -2.47 11.79
CA LEU A 43 -3.54 -1.85 10.59
C LEU A 43 -3.27 -2.77 9.40
N LEU A 44 -4.31 -3.10 8.63
CA LEU A 44 -4.19 -3.88 7.40
C LEU A 44 -4.29 -2.95 6.19
N ILE A 45 -3.36 -3.08 5.25
CA ILE A 45 -3.40 -2.42 3.95
C ILE A 45 -3.80 -3.47 2.92
N ASP A 46 -4.91 -3.24 2.26
CA ASP A 46 -5.60 -4.10 1.30
C ASP A 46 -6.02 -5.46 1.88
N ALA A 47 -7.29 -5.56 2.25
CA ALA A 47 -7.95 -6.85 2.49
C ALA A 47 -8.25 -7.53 1.15
N ALA A 48 -7.19 -7.86 0.41
CA ALA A 48 -7.19 -8.15 -1.01
C ALA A 48 -8.01 -9.39 -1.37
N ASN A 49 -7.75 -10.52 -0.71
CA ASN A 49 -8.42 -11.79 -0.96
C ASN A 49 -8.25 -12.71 0.24
N ASP A 50 -8.89 -13.91 0.23
CA ASP A 50 -8.70 -14.97 1.22
C ASP A 50 -8.86 -14.50 2.68
N ALA A 51 -10.10 -14.07 3.02
CA ALA A 51 -10.41 -13.59 4.36
C ALA A 51 -9.98 -14.57 5.49
N PRO A 52 -10.15 -15.90 5.36
CA PRO A 52 -9.65 -16.85 6.37
C PRO A 52 -8.14 -16.74 6.62
N GLU A 53 -7.32 -16.58 5.58
CA GLU A 53 -5.86 -16.42 5.75
C GLU A 53 -5.51 -15.07 6.37
N LEU A 54 -6.20 -13.98 5.98
CA LEU A 54 -6.02 -12.68 6.60
C LEU A 54 -6.44 -12.68 8.07
N LEU A 55 -7.57 -13.29 8.41
CA LEU A 55 -8.04 -13.41 9.80
C LEU A 55 -7.09 -14.25 10.66
N LYS A 56 -6.53 -15.31 10.10
CA LYS A 56 -5.49 -16.11 10.76
C LYS A 56 -4.20 -15.29 11.00
N LEU A 57 -3.79 -14.44 10.03
CA LEU A 57 -2.65 -13.55 10.18
C LEU A 57 -2.89 -12.50 11.27
N ILE A 58 -4.07 -11.89 11.31
CA ILE A 58 -4.49 -10.93 12.33
C ILE A 58 -4.52 -11.59 13.71
N GLY A 59 -4.98 -12.84 13.79
CA GLY A 59 -5.09 -13.61 15.03
C GLY A 59 -6.01 -12.94 16.04
N ASP A 60 -5.68 -13.07 17.33
CA ASP A 60 -6.38 -12.39 18.43
C ASP A 60 -5.92 -10.92 18.61
N GLY A 61 -5.13 -10.40 17.66
CA GLY A 61 -4.66 -9.02 17.67
C GLY A 61 -5.80 -8.02 17.46
N GLY A 62 -5.56 -6.79 17.86
CA GLY A 62 -6.54 -5.71 17.75
C GLY A 62 -6.47 -5.03 16.37
N LEU A 63 -7.04 -5.61 15.32
CA LEU A 63 -7.17 -4.91 14.04
C LEU A 63 -8.09 -3.70 14.21
N ALA A 64 -7.49 -2.51 14.24
CA ALA A 64 -8.22 -1.26 14.41
C ALA A 64 -8.71 -0.68 13.07
N THR A 65 -7.92 -0.88 12.00
CA THR A 65 -8.13 -0.20 10.74
C THR A 65 -7.75 -1.09 9.55
N VAL A 66 -8.57 -1.04 8.49
CA VAL A 66 -8.23 -1.51 7.15
C VAL A 66 -8.18 -0.28 6.24
N VAL A 67 -7.09 -0.11 5.48
CA VAL A 67 -6.98 0.91 4.44
C VAL A 67 -6.94 0.22 3.08
N THR A 68 -7.86 0.58 2.20
CA THR A 68 -7.87 0.11 0.82
C THR A 68 -7.19 1.15 -0.07
N THR A 69 -6.14 0.72 -0.79
CA THR A 69 -5.32 1.61 -1.61
C THR A 69 -6.06 2.16 -2.83
N HIS A 70 -6.97 1.38 -3.42
CA HIS A 70 -7.78 1.79 -4.56
C HIS A 70 -8.98 0.84 -4.79
N ARG A 71 -9.86 1.19 -5.73
CA ARG A 71 -11.17 0.56 -5.91
C ARG A 71 -11.20 -0.78 -6.64
N HIS A 72 -10.08 -1.29 -7.18
CA HIS A 72 -10.11 -2.58 -7.88
C HIS A 72 -10.43 -3.73 -6.93
N ARG A 73 -11.30 -4.62 -7.39
CA ARG A 73 -11.92 -5.65 -6.56
C ARG A 73 -10.92 -6.59 -5.88
N ASP A 74 -9.85 -6.88 -6.55
CA ASP A 74 -8.78 -7.74 -6.07
C ASP A 74 -7.97 -7.15 -4.89
N HIS A 75 -8.19 -5.87 -4.55
CA HIS A 75 -7.62 -5.21 -3.36
C HIS A 75 -8.56 -5.13 -2.16
N TRP A 76 -9.84 -5.49 -2.35
CA TRP A 76 -10.85 -5.43 -1.29
C TRP A 76 -11.82 -6.60 -1.28
N PHE A 77 -11.53 -7.68 -1.99
CA PHE A 77 -12.47 -8.81 -2.09
C PHE A 77 -12.83 -9.42 -0.73
N ALA A 78 -11.88 -9.46 0.21
CA ALA A 78 -12.06 -9.94 1.58
C ALA A 78 -12.52 -8.85 2.58
N LEU A 79 -12.61 -7.58 2.15
CA LEU A 79 -12.81 -6.43 3.05
C LEU A 79 -14.06 -6.56 3.93
N ALA A 80 -15.20 -6.89 3.34
CA ALA A 80 -16.46 -6.98 4.10
C ALA A 80 -16.39 -8.04 5.20
N GLU A 81 -15.83 -9.22 4.89
CA GLU A 81 -15.70 -10.33 5.84
C GLU A 81 -14.70 -10.00 6.95
N VAL A 82 -13.57 -9.39 6.61
CA VAL A 82 -12.55 -8.96 7.59
C VAL A 82 -13.13 -7.90 8.54
N VAL A 83 -13.83 -6.90 8.00
CA VAL A 83 -14.46 -5.83 8.81
C VAL A 83 -15.56 -6.39 9.70
N GLU A 84 -16.41 -7.29 9.19
CA GLU A 84 -17.45 -7.94 9.98
C GLU A 84 -16.86 -8.76 11.14
N ALA A 85 -15.80 -9.51 10.89
CA ALA A 85 -15.17 -10.36 11.90
C ALA A 85 -14.39 -9.59 12.98
N THR A 86 -13.80 -8.45 12.64
CA THR A 86 -12.88 -7.70 13.54
C THR A 86 -13.49 -6.43 14.12
N GLY A 87 -14.51 -5.88 13.48
CA GLY A 87 -15.06 -4.55 13.84
C GLY A 87 -14.15 -3.38 13.45
N ALA A 88 -13.11 -3.61 12.64
CA ALA A 88 -12.15 -2.60 12.20
C ALA A 88 -12.83 -1.48 11.40
N ALA A 89 -12.31 -0.25 11.53
CA ALA A 89 -12.69 0.84 10.64
C ALA A 89 -12.15 0.57 9.23
N SER A 90 -12.96 0.82 8.19
CA SER A 90 -12.56 0.71 6.78
C SER A 90 -12.37 2.08 6.17
N LEU A 91 -11.20 2.35 5.63
CA LEU A 91 -10.78 3.62 5.08
C LEU A 91 -10.39 3.47 3.60
N ALA A 92 -10.83 4.42 2.77
CA ALA A 92 -10.42 4.54 1.37
C ALA A 92 -10.51 6.00 0.92
N HIS A 93 -9.82 6.34 -0.17
CA HIS A 93 -9.93 7.68 -0.74
C HIS A 93 -11.36 7.99 -1.21
N GLU A 94 -11.82 9.24 -1.00
CA GLU A 94 -13.20 9.65 -1.30
C GLU A 94 -13.63 9.37 -2.76
N ALA A 95 -12.69 9.48 -3.72
CA ALA A 95 -12.99 9.26 -5.13
C ALA A 95 -13.18 7.77 -5.51
N ASP A 96 -12.73 6.84 -4.69
CA ASP A 96 -12.88 5.40 -4.91
C ASP A 96 -13.86 4.73 -3.93
N ALA A 97 -14.19 5.41 -2.83
CA ALA A 97 -14.99 4.86 -1.73
C ALA A 97 -16.35 4.29 -2.16
N GLY A 98 -16.97 4.88 -3.18
CA GLY A 98 -18.28 4.44 -3.69
C GLY A 98 -18.30 3.08 -4.36
N GLU A 99 -17.14 2.54 -4.72
CA GLU A 99 -16.99 1.23 -5.37
C GLU A 99 -16.69 0.10 -4.35
N LEU A 100 -16.41 0.44 -3.10
CA LEU A 100 -16.07 -0.52 -2.05
C LEU A 100 -17.34 -0.96 -1.29
N PRO A 101 -17.37 -2.20 -0.77
CA PRO A 101 -18.55 -2.74 -0.07
C PRO A 101 -18.80 -2.08 1.28
N VAL A 102 -17.75 -1.58 1.93
CA VAL A 102 -17.83 -0.89 3.23
C VAL A 102 -16.71 0.14 3.35
N VAL A 103 -17.08 1.39 3.67
CA VAL A 103 -16.16 2.49 4.01
C VAL A 103 -16.76 3.25 5.17
N THR A 104 -16.04 3.31 6.30
CA THR A 104 -16.50 4.00 7.51
C THR A 104 -15.99 5.44 7.57
N ARG A 105 -14.87 5.74 6.91
CA ARG A 105 -14.28 7.07 6.78
C ARG A 105 -13.55 7.21 5.46
N THR A 106 -13.77 8.32 4.76
CA THR A 106 -13.00 8.64 3.55
C THR A 106 -11.70 9.37 3.88
N LEU A 107 -10.72 9.22 2.98
CA LEU A 107 -9.41 9.84 3.04
C LEU A 107 -9.22 10.82 1.88
N ARG A 108 -8.34 11.80 2.08
CA ARG A 108 -7.88 12.78 1.09
C ARG A 108 -6.36 12.90 1.13
N ASP A 109 -5.80 13.56 0.11
CA ASP A 109 -4.38 13.90 0.07
C ASP A 109 -3.94 14.70 1.31
N GLY A 110 -2.83 14.29 1.92
CA GLY A 110 -2.30 14.89 3.14
C GLY A 110 -2.98 14.46 4.46
N ASP A 111 -4.04 13.65 4.41
CA ASP A 111 -4.59 13.02 5.61
C ASP A 111 -3.57 12.06 6.22
N THR A 112 -3.85 11.65 7.46
CA THR A 112 -3.03 10.67 8.16
C THR A 112 -3.85 9.50 8.68
N VAL A 113 -3.21 8.33 8.72
CA VAL A 113 -3.70 7.11 9.39
C VAL A 113 -2.68 6.71 10.45
N THR A 114 -3.17 6.23 11.59
CA THR A 114 -2.29 5.86 12.71
C THR A 114 -2.43 4.40 13.10
N VAL A 115 -1.36 3.82 13.62
CA VAL A 115 -1.32 2.50 14.27
C VAL A 115 -0.32 2.52 15.41
N GLY A 116 -0.75 2.28 16.65
CA GLY A 116 0.11 2.21 17.83
C GLY A 116 1.01 3.44 18.02
N GLY A 117 0.52 4.65 17.70
CA GLY A 117 1.28 5.90 17.78
C GLY A 117 2.14 6.21 16.56
N HIS A 118 2.27 5.32 15.61
CA HIS A 118 2.93 5.57 14.32
C HIS A 118 1.96 6.21 13.34
N THR A 119 2.46 7.14 12.53
CA THR A 119 1.64 7.91 11.58
C THR A 119 2.07 7.61 10.15
N LEU A 120 1.11 7.28 9.29
CA LEU A 120 1.27 7.15 7.85
C LEU A 120 0.59 8.33 7.16
N GLU A 121 1.29 9.02 6.27
CA GLU A 121 0.74 10.08 5.41
C GLU A 121 0.02 9.44 4.23
N VAL A 122 -1.15 9.99 3.87
CA VAL A 122 -1.89 9.63 2.67
C VAL A 122 -1.43 10.52 1.51
N ILE A 123 -0.94 9.93 0.44
CA ILE A 123 -0.53 10.61 -0.79
C ILE A 123 -1.47 10.18 -1.91
N HIS A 124 -2.27 11.09 -2.42
CA HIS A 124 -3.18 10.80 -3.54
C HIS A 124 -2.41 10.79 -4.86
N VAL A 125 -2.52 9.69 -5.62
CA VAL A 125 -1.83 9.46 -6.89
C VAL A 125 -2.84 9.04 -7.95
N VAL A 126 -3.06 9.90 -8.96
CA VAL A 126 -4.15 9.75 -9.92
C VAL A 126 -3.69 9.13 -11.24
N GLY A 127 -4.42 8.13 -11.72
CA GLY A 127 -4.21 7.57 -13.06
C GLY A 127 -4.57 6.10 -13.17
N HIS A 128 -4.09 5.24 -12.24
CA HIS A 128 -4.51 3.85 -12.18
C HIS A 128 -6.02 3.75 -11.82
N THR A 129 -6.42 4.46 -10.78
CA THR A 129 -7.82 4.81 -10.48
C THR A 129 -7.93 6.29 -10.11
N PRO A 130 -9.15 6.87 -10.07
CA PRO A 130 -9.35 8.24 -9.60
C PRO A 130 -8.95 8.48 -8.15
N GLY A 131 -9.03 7.45 -7.30
CA GLY A 131 -8.80 7.52 -5.85
C GLY A 131 -7.64 6.67 -5.36
N SER A 132 -6.68 6.32 -6.20
CA SER A 132 -5.49 5.58 -5.74
C SER A 132 -4.69 6.40 -4.74
N ILE A 133 -4.27 5.76 -3.64
CA ILE A 133 -3.43 6.36 -2.61
C ILE A 133 -2.18 5.53 -2.36
N VAL A 134 -1.13 6.24 -1.98
CA VAL A 134 0.07 5.68 -1.38
C VAL A 134 0.08 6.05 0.10
N LEU A 135 0.38 5.09 0.97
CA LEU A 135 0.61 5.35 2.38
C LEU A 135 2.12 5.45 2.63
N ALA A 136 2.56 6.57 3.18
CA ALA A 136 3.97 6.83 3.45
C ALA A 136 4.24 6.80 4.96
N TYR A 137 5.11 5.91 5.40
CA TYR A 137 5.64 5.85 6.75
C TYR A 137 7.12 6.23 6.76
N ARG A 138 7.58 6.91 7.80
CA ARG A 138 8.99 7.19 8.04
C ARG A 138 9.41 6.64 9.39
N GLU A 139 10.47 5.86 9.39
CA GLU A 139 11.08 5.37 10.63
C GLU A 139 11.45 6.53 11.57
N PRO A 140 11.43 6.33 12.89
CA PRO A 140 11.85 7.35 13.86
C PRO A 140 13.26 7.90 13.59
N ASP A 141 13.54 9.07 14.16
CA ASP A 141 14.85 9.72 14.12
C ASP A 141 15.38 10.01 12.71
N GLY A 142 14.47 10.22 11.75
CA GLY A 142 14.84 10.51 10.36
C GLY A 142 15.32 9.29 9.58
N GLY A 143 14.97 8.11 10.04
CA GLY A 143 15.28 6.85 9.37
C GLY A 143 14.59 6.70 8.00
N ARG A 144 14.64 5.50 7.48
CA ARG A 144 14.18 5.16 6.13
C ARG A 144 12.68 5.41 5.95
N ALA A 145 12.29 5.77 4.74
CA ALA A 145 10.89 5.85 4.36
C ALA A 145 10.38 4.53 3.73
N HIS A 146 9.10 4.28 3.93
CA HIS A 146 8.37 3.10 3.43
C HIS A 146 7.08 3.55 2.77
N LEU A 147 6.86 3.17 1.50
CA LEU A 147 5.72 3.56 0.70
C LEU A 147 4.89 2.33 0.34
N PHE A 148 3.64 2.25 0.77
CA PHE A 148 2.70 1.23 0.33
C PHE A 148 1.96 1.78 -0.88
N THR A 149 2.35 1.33 -2.07
CA THR A 149 2.02 2.01 -3.33
C THR A 149 0.75 1.49 -4.00
N GLY A 150 0.14 0.40 -3.47
CA GLY A 150 -0.92 -0.27 -4.20
C GLY A 150 -0.50 -0.48 -5.65
N ASP A 151 -1.39 -0.21 -6.58
CA ASP A 151 -1.12 -0.36 -8.00
C ASP A 151 -0.65 0.93 -8.69
N SER A 152 -0.10 1.89 -7.93
CA SER A 152 0.44 3.11 -8.52
C SER A 152 1.88 2.95 -9.01
N LEU A 153 2.71 2.16 -8.32
CA LEU A 153 4.12 1.95 -8.63
C LEU A 153 4.53 0.50 -8.36
N PHE A 154 5.20 -0.10 -9.33
CA PHE A 154 5.76 -1.45 -9.30
C PHE A 154 7.25 -1.44 -9.66
N PRO A 155 8.00 -2.49 -9.32
CA PRO A 155 9.28 -2.72 -9.96
C PRO A 155 9.12 -2.77 -11.50
N GLY A 156 9.85 -1.90 -12.19
CA GLY A 156 9.84 -1.83 -13.65
C GLY A 156 8.75 -0.95 -14.28
N GLY A 157 7.89 -0.26 -13.50
CA GLY A 157 6.91 0.63 -14.10
C GLY A 157 5.82 1.15 -13.17
N VAL A 158 4.93 1.96 -13.72
CA VAL A 158 3.70 2.40 -13.05
C VAL A 158 2.55 1.43 -13.34
N GLY A 159 1.46 1.56 -12.57
CA GLY A 159 0.28 0.73 -12.72
C GLY A 159 -0.40 0.84 -14.09
N ASN A 160 -1.15 -0.19 -14.43
CA ASN A 160 -1.84 -0.26 -15.70
C ASN A 160 -2.93 0.82 -15.81
N THR A 161 -2.88 1.60 -16.88
CA THR A 161 -3.85 2.67 -17.20
C THR A 161 -4.77 2.30 -18.37
N ARG A 162 -4.81 0.99 -18.72
CA ARG A 162 -5.66 0.41 -19.79
C ARG A 162 -5.41 1.06 -21.16
N GLY A 163 -4.17 1.52 -21.39
CA GLY A 163 -3.79 2.19 -22.65
C GLY A 163 -4.35 3.60 -22.83
N VAL A 164 -4.92 4.20 -21.78
CA VAL A 164 -5.40 5.59 -21.81
C VAL A 164 -4.24 6.52 -21.48
N LYS A 165 -3.79 7.26 -22.51
CA LYS A 165 -2.61 8.12 -22.41
C LYS A 165 -2.72 9.18 -21.31
N GLU A 166 -3.87 9.81 -21.17
CA GLU A 166 -4.12 10.85 -20.17
C GLU A 166 -4.00 10.29 -18.75
N HIS A 167 -4.44 9.06 -18.54
CA HIS A 167 -4.29 8.38 -17.26
C HIS A 167 -2.84 8.01 -16.98
N PHE A 168 -2.10 7.56 -18.00
CA PHE A 168 -0.66 7.30 -17.88
C PHE A 168 0.11 8.58 -17.57
N ASP A 169 -0.13 9.66 -18.32
CA ASP A 169 0.54 10.95 -18.10
C ASP A 169 0.27 11.48 -16.67
N SER A 170 -0.97 11.34 -16.18
CA SER A 170 -1.32 11.70 -14.81
C SER A 170 -0.56 10.87 -13.79
N LEU A 171 -0.58 9.54 -13.95
CA LEU A 171 0.04 8.61 -13.01
C LEU A 171 1.55 8.78 -12.93
N ILE A 172 2.24 8.79 -14.08
CA ILE A 172 3.70 8.92 -14.11
C ILE A 172 4.16 10.28 -13.56
N ASN A 173 3.42 11.37 -13.85
CA ASN A 173 3.72 12.70 -13.31
C ASN A 173 3.54 12.74 -11.79
N ASP A 174 2.47 12.14 -11.26
CA ASP A 174 2.24 12.08 -9.82
C ASP A 174 3.27 11.19 -9.12
N VAL A 175 3.60 10.03 -9.69
CA VAL A 175 4.62 9.13 -9.17
C VAL A 175 5.99 9.82 -9.11
N GLU A 176 6.43 10.47 -10.19
CA GLU A 176 7.70 11.21 -10.16
C GLU A 176 7.68 12.33 -9.12
N ARG A 177 6.71 13.24 -9.21
CA ARG A 177 6.66 14.44 -8.37
C ARG A 177 6.41 14.14 -6.90
N LYS A 178 5.50 13.20 -6.60
CA LYS A 178 5.04 12.95 -5.22
C LYS A 178 5.85 11.87 -4.52
N LEU A 179 6.49 10.96 -5.26
CA LEU A 179 7.28 9.86 -4.69
C LEU A 179 8.77 10.04 -4.97
N PHE A 180 9.20 10.01 -6.22
CA PHE A 180 10.62 10.06 -6.56
C PHE A 180 11.30 11.39 -6.19
N ASP A 181 10.63 12.55 -6.37
CA ASP A 181 11.21 13.87 -6.01
C ASP A 181 11.18 14.13 -4.49
N ARG A 182 10.28 13.45 -3.74
CA ARG A 182 10.10 13.68 -2.30
C ARG A 182 10.90 12.74 -1.41
N PHE A 183 11.20 11.54 -1.89
CA PHE A 183 11.80 10.48 -1.09
C PHE A 183 13.17 10.07 -1.63
N PRO A 184 14.14 9.76 -0.74
CA PRO A 184 15.49 9.35 -1.13
C PRO A 184 15.51 7.94 -1.73
N ASP A 185 16.65 7.59 -2.33
CA ASP A 185 16.85 6.33 -3.07
C ASP A 185 16.73 5.08 -2.20
N ASP A 186 17.04 5.16 -0.92
CA ASP A 186 16.94 4.04 0.01
C ASP A 186 15.52 3.76 0.51
N THR A 187 14.54 4.54 0.05
CA THR A 187 13.12 4.34 0.33
C THR A 187 12.63 3.05 -0.27
N TRP A 188 12.07 2.18 0.57
CA TRP A 188 11.38 0.98 0.12
C TRP A 188 9.96 1.29 -0.33
N PHE A 189 9.50 0.61 -1.39
CA PHE A 189 8.09 0.60 -1.72
C PHE A 189 7.53 -0.81 -1.86
N TYR A 190 6.25 -0.93 -1.52
CA TYR A 190 5.48 -2.14 -1.32
C TYR A 190 4.26 -2.09 -2.24
N PRO A 191 4.31 -2.75 -3.41
CA PRO A 191 3.24 -2.69 -4.41
C PRO A 191 2.06 -3.60 -4.07
N GLY A 192 0.95 -3.41 -4.78
CA GLY A 192 -0.24 -4.25 -4.63
C GLY A 192 -0.06 -5.69 -5.09
N HIS A 193 0.94 -5.99 -5.92
CA HIS A 193 1.26 -7.33 -6.42
C HIS A 193 2.76 -7.58 -6.46
N GLY A 194 3.17 -8.83 -6.29
CA GLY A 194 4.54 -9.28 -6.52
C GLY A 194 5.56 -8.72 -5.55
N LYS A 195 6.77 -8.47 -6.04
CA LYS A 195 7.95 -8.12 -5.22
C LYS A 195 8.00 -6.63 -4.89
N ASP A 196 8.63 -6.34 -3.75
CA ASP A 196 8.98 -4.99 -3.34
C ASP A 196 10.29 -4.54 -3.99
N SER A 197 10.53 -3.21 -4.03
CA SER A 197 11.76 -2.62 -4.54
C SER A 197 12.12 -1.35 -3.75
N THR A 198 13.13 -0.63 -4.22
CA THR A 198 13.50 0.68 -3.69
C THR A 198 13.38 1.76 -4.77
N LEU A 199 13.17 3.01 -4.37
CA LEU A 199 13.12 4.10 -5.34
C LEU A 199 14.45 4.25 -6.10
N GLY A 200 15.59 3.98 -5.44
CA GLY A 200 16.89 4.04 -6.08
C GLY A 200 17.12 2.98 -7.16
N ALA A 201 16.52 1.79 -7.01
CA ALA A 201 16.59 0.75 -8.04
C ALA A 201 15.80 1.16 -9.29
N GLU A 202 14.70 1.87 -9.13
CA GLU A 202 13.76 2.19 -10.21
C GLU A 202 14.01 3.57 -10.85
N ARG A 203 14.55 4.54 -10.10
CA ARG A 203 14.80 5.91 -10.57
C ARG A 203 15.55 6.01 -11.90
N PRO A 204 16.58 5.20 -12.19
CA PRO A 204 17.27 5.26 -13.49
C PRO A 204 16.39 4.92 -14.70
N HIS A 205 15.24 4.27 -14.48
CA HIS A 205 14.34 3.77 -15.53
C HIS A 205 13.16 4.69 -15.84
N LEU A 206 12.99 5.80 -15.11
CA LEU A 206 11.84 6.72 -15.27
C LEU A 206 11.70 7.26 -16.72
N ALA A 207 12.81 7.61 -17.37
CA ALA A 207 12.78 8.06 -18.75
C ALA A 207 12.30 6.95 -19.71
N GLU A 208 12.78 5.74 -19.50
CA GLU A 208 12.35 4.56 -20.27
C GLU A 208 10.84 4.30 -20.10
N TRP A 209 10.31 4.41 -18.87
CA TRP A 209 8.88 4.23 -18.62
C TRP A 209 8.03 5.26 -19.36
N ARG A 210 8.49 6.53 -19.39
CA ARG A 210 7.81 7.59 -20.16
C ARG A 210 7.80 7.31 -21.65
N ASP A 211 8.94 6.90 -22.21
CA ASP A 211 9.06 6.59 -23.64
C ASP A 211 8.22 5.38 -24.03
N ARG A 212 8.13 4.38 -23.16
CA ARG A 212 7.34 3.16 -23.34
C ARG A 212 5.84 3.41 -23.19
N GLY A 213 5.45 4.32 -22.31
CA GLY A 213 4.05 4.70 -22.07
C GLY A 213 3.24 3.74 -21.18
N TRP A 214 3.96 2.96 -20.36
CA TRP A 214 3.35 2.03 -19.39
C TRP A 214 4.37 1.60 -18.32
#